data_f7c72d297b3227de4839246a3e9d392e
#
_entry.id   f7c72d297b3227de4839246a3e9d392e
#
_cell.length_a   1.000
_cell.length_b   1.000
_cell.length_c   1.000
_cell.angle_alpha   90.00
_cell.angle_beta   90.00
_cell.angle_gamma   90.00
#
_symmetry.space_group_name_H-M   'P 1'
#
loop_
_entity.id
_entity.type
_entity.pdbx_description
1 polymer ?
#
loop_
_entity_poly.entity_id
_entity_poly.type
_entity_poly.pdbx_seq_one_letter_code
_entity_poly.pdbx_strand_id
1 'polypeptide(L)'
;IAVGGGMVEMQKYEEFSVQIAGDFYELLVIAEVAPGIREKIEALLPDVEFFQSDQKEGQILYNWKLAVPLTKEVIQAVRGVAGVGQACYLEPVLPTHSSSTCQVPFSTAAALVDYAKEHPMDSWEYALEYEACRGGQSKKAVYHQMEQILSVMEQAVETGLAGTKYQDRILGEQVSKVAAAEQAGRLIPDPIVNEIIRCITAVMESKSSMGVIVAAPTCGSCGCLPGTVIGLARALSLPRETVVQGLLVAGLVGVFFAEEATFSAEVAGCQVECGAGSGMAAAALTAMMGGTIENCMDAASVGLQNITGLACDPVGNRVEWPCLGKNIMGGSNALASANMILAGYDKVIPLDETIGAIYEIGLSLPLELRCTFGGLGKTKTAREILKRSDAHFPGEEAR
;
A
#
# COMPACT_ATOMS: atom_id res chain seq x y z
N ILE A 1 6.52 9.13 0.38
CA ILE A 1 7.84 9.59 -0.09
C ILE A 1 8.64 9.98 1.15
N ALA A 2 9.59 9.15 1.56
CA ALA A 2 10.53 9.51 2.62
C ALA A 2 11.59 10.43 2.00
N VAL A 3 11.39 11.73 2.08
CA VAL A 3 12.40 12.71 1.71
C VAL A 3 13.20 13.03 2.97
N GLY A 4 14.36 12.43 3.10
CA GLY A 4 15.36 12.88 4.06
C GLY A 4 15.88 14.25 3.62
N GLY A 5 15.40 15.34 4.22
CA GLY A 5 15.84 16.71 3.98
C GLY A 5 14.76 17.60 3.37
N GLY A 6 13.95 18.23 4.21
CA GLY A 6 13.27 19.49 3.96
C GLY A 6 12.07 19.47 3.00
N MET A 7 10.86 19.39 3.55
CA MET A 7 9.61 19.69 2.81
C MET A 7 9.64 21.06 2.07
N VAL A 8 10.47 21.98 2.48
CA VAL A 8 10.61 23.32 1.87
C VAL A 8 11.29 23.28 0.49
N GLU A 9 12.16 22.29 0.22
CA GLU A 9 12.81 22.16 -1.09
C GLU A 9 11.91 21.55 -2.17
N MET A 10 10.96 20.67 -1.81
CA MET A 10 10.10 19.99 -2.77
C MET A 10 9.00 20.89 -3.34
N GLN A 11 8.53 21.91 -2.64
CA GLN A 11 7.48 22.83 -3.12
C GLN A 11 7.79 23.47 -4.48
N LYS A 12 9.07 23.74 -4.78
CA LYS A 12 9.47 24.30 -6.08
C LYS A 12 9.31 23.32 -7.23
N TYR A 13 9.41 22.01 -6.96
CA TYR A 13 9.26 20.97 -7.98
C TYR A 13 7.78 20.67 -8.26
N GLU A 14 6.89 20.89 -7.28
CA GLU A 14 5.44 20.72 -7.41
C GLU A 14 4.79 21.77 -8.34
N GLU A 15 5.48 22.85 -8.63
CA GLU A 15 5.03 23.86 -9.59
C GLU A 15 5.06 23.34 -11.04
N PHE A 16 5.80 22.27 -11.31
CA PHE A 16 5.96 21.66 -12.64
C PHE A 16 5.08 20.42 -12.80
N SER A 17 4.64 20.15 -14.02
CA SER A 17 3.79 18.99 -14.35
C SER A 17 4.61 17.72 -14.61
N VAL A 18 5.58 17.42 -13.75
CA VAL A 18 6.43 16.22 -13.83
C VAL A 18 6.00 15.20 -12.79
N GLN A 19 5.82 13.96 -13.22
CA GLN A 19 5.41 12.87 -12.34
C GLN A 19 6.62 12.27 -11.60
N ILE A 20 6.65 12.45 -10.29
CA ILE A 20 7.61 11.79 -9.40
C ILE A 20 6.98 10.45 -8.98
N ALA A 21 7.61 9.34 -9.34
CA ALA A 21 7.02 8.01 -9.19
C ALA A 21 7.44 7.27 -7.91
N GLY A 22 8.59 7.55 -7.35
CA GLY A 22 9.08 6.87 -6.15
C GLY A 22 9.56 5.42 -6.34
N ASP A 23 9.40 4.86 -7.55
CA ASP A 23 9.80 3.48 -7.89
C ASP A 23 11.23 3.41 -8.44
N PHE A 24 11.80 4.55 -8.80
CA PHE A 24 13.12 4.71 -9.38
C PHE A 24 13.99 5.61 -8.52
N TYR A 25 15.30 5.52 -8.73
CA TYR A 25 16.19 6.62 -8.38
C TYR A 25 15.87 7.80 -9.29
N GLU A 26 15.49 8.96 -8.76
CA GLU A 26 15.10 10.10 -9.56
C GLU A 26 16.04 11.28 -9.35
N LEU A 27 16.53 11.85 -10.44
CA LEU A 27 17.29 13.09 -10.43
C LEU A 27 16.41 14.21 -11.00
N LEU A 28 16.00 15.12 -10.14
CA LEU A 28 15.24 16.31 -10.46
C LEU A 28 16.18 17.51 -10.56
N VAL A 29 16.19 18.21 -11.69
CA VAL A 29 17.05 19.37 -11.90
C VAL A 29 16.23 20.53 -12.43
N ILE A 30 16.21 21.66 -11.70
CA ILE A 30 15.70 22.93 -12.21
C ILE A 30 16.88 23.69 -12.79
N ALA A 31 16.77 24.04 -14.08
CA ALA A 31 17.81 24.73 -14.81
C ALA A 31 17.25 25.91 -15.63
N GLU A 32 18.14 26.79 -16.09
CA GLU A 32 17.81 27.81 -17.06
C GLU A 32 17.46 27.16 -18.42
N VAL A 33 16.58 27.80 -19.19
CA VAL A 33 16.26 27.34 -20.54
C VAL A 33 17.41 27.75 -21.47
N ALA A 34 18.44 26.88 -21.59
CA ALA A 34 19.59 27.09 -22.42
C ALA A 34 20.01 25.80 -23.14
N PRO A 35 20.51 25.88 -24.35
CA PRO A 35 20.95 24.70 -25.14
C PRO A 35 22.14 24.00 -24.46
N GLY A 36 22.18 22.66 -24.52
CA GLY A 36 23.30 21.85 -24.12
C GLY A 36 23.41 21.56 -22.61
N ILE A 37 22.50 22.07 -21.75
CA ILE A 37 22.49 21.75 -20.33
C ILE A 37 22.07 20.28 -20.13
N ARG A 38 21.02 19.85 -20.81
CA ARG A 38 20.51 18.48 -20.75
C ARG A 38 21.60 17.48 -21.13
N GLU A 39 22.24 17.67 -22.27
CA GLU A 39 23.26 16.79 -22.81
C GLU A 39 24.49 16.68 -21.88
N LYS A 40 24.87 17.80 -21.25
CA LYS A 40 25.95 17.82 -20.24
C LYS A 40 25.60 17.01 -19.00
N ILE A 41 24.34 17.06 -18.55
CA ILE A 41 23.88 16.27 -17.40
C ILE A 41 23.81 14.80 -17.81
N GLU A 42 23.20 14.47 -18.94
CA GLU A 42 23.06 13.08 -19.41
C GLU A 42 24.42 12.40 -19.62
N ALA A 43 25.45 13.13 -20.01
CA ALA A 43 26.82 12.60 -20.11
C ALA A 43 27.44 12.19 -18.76
N LEU A 44 26.85 12.61 -17.64
CA LEU A 44 27.28 12.25 -16.29
C LEU A 44 26.47 11.10 -15.70
N LEU A 45 25.31 10.78 -16.30
CA LEU A 45 24.38 9.80 -15.75
C LEU A 45 24.66 8.39 -16.30
N PRO A 46 24.35 7.33 -15.55
CA PRO A 46 24.25 5.98 -16.06
C PRO A 46 23.06 5.87 -17.02
N ASP A 47 22.78 4.66 -17.51
CA ASP A 47 21.61 4.41 -18.35
C ASP A 47 20.33 4.94 -17.72
N VAL A 48 19.59 5.73 -18.48
CA VAL A 48 18.34 6.38 -18.07
C VAL A 48 17.17 5.52 -18.55
N GLU A 49 16.32 5.10 -17.63
CA GLU A 49 15.11 4.32 -17.93
C GLU A 49 14.00 5.21 -18.52
N PHE A 50 13.74 6.34 -17.88
CA PHE A 50 12.74 7.31 -18.33
C PHE A 50 13.26 8.74 -18.16
N PHE A 51 12.77 9.61 -19.04
CA PHE A 51 13.04 11.03 -18.99
C PHE A 51 11.76 11.83 -19.19
N GLN A 52 11.58 12.85 -18.38
CA GLN A 52 10.49 13.82 -18.49
C GLN A 52 11.06 15.23 -18.30
N SER A 53 10.40 16.21 -18.89
CA SER A 53 10.70 17.63 -18.62
C SER A 53 9.46 18.48 -18.76
N ASP A 54 9.41 19.55 -17.99
CA ASP A 54 8.40 20.61 -18.09
C ASP A 54 9.05 21.97 -17.99
N GLN A 55 8.54 22.94 -18.72
CA GLN A 55 9.10 24.29 -18.78
C GLN A 55 8.09 25.32 -18.30
N LYS A 56 8.51 26.19 -17.37
CA LYS A 56 7.68 27.23 -16.77
C LYS A 56 8.51 28.47 -16.42
N GLU A 57 8.01 29.63 -16.76
CA GLU A 57 8.59 30.95 -16.38
C GLU A 57 10.10 31.11 -16.61
N GLY A 58 10.62 30.62 -17.75
CA GLY A 58 12.04 30.71 -18.11
C GLY A 58 12.95 29.68 -17.45
N GLN A 59 12.39 28.77 -16.68
CA GLN A 59 13.06 27.63 -16.10
C GLN A 59 12.54 26.33 -16.70
N ILE A 60 13.35 25.29 -16.66
CA ILE A 60 12.98 23.95 -17.05
C ILE A 60 13.29 22.98 -15.93
N LEU A 61 12.32 22.13 -15.59
CA LEU A 61 12.52 20.97 -14.74
C LEU A 61 12.81 19.77 -15.60
N TYR A 62 13.94 19.15 -15.36
CA TYR A 62 14.30 17.82 -15.88
C TYR A 62 14.09 16.78 -14.79
N ASN A 63 13.52 15.63 -15.15
CA ASN A 63 13.44 14.44 -14.31
C ASN A 63 13.98 13.24 -15.06
N TRP A 64 15.08 12.68 -14.58
CA TRP A 64 15.63 11.41 -15.04
C TRP A 64 15.31 10.33 -14.01
N LYS A 65 14.75 9.21 -14.48
CA LYS A 65 14.50 8.00 -13.69
C LYS A 65 15.54 6.96 -14.03
N LEU A 66 16.21 6.44 -13.02
CA LEU A 66 17.39 5.60 -13.13
C LEU A 66 17.15 4.26 -12.42
N ALA A 67 17.60 3.16 -13.00
CA ALA A 67 17.56 1.84 -12.37
C ALA A 67 18.60 1.64 -11.27
N VAL A 68 19.68 2.43 -11.31
CA VAL A 68 20.82 2.31 -10.38
C VAL A 68 21.06 3.62 -9.62
N PRO A 69 21.60 3.54 -8.39
CA PRO A 69 21.89 4.72 -7.59
C PRO A 69 22.98 5.59 -8.19
N LEU A 70 22.86 6.90 -8.00
CA LEU A 70 23.94 7.85 -8.28
C LEU A 70 24.92 7.95 -7.10
N THR A 71 26.20 8.10 -7.43
CA THR A 71 27.20 8.41 -6.41
C THR A 71 27.14 9.88 -6.01
N LYS A 72 27.67 10.21 -4.84
CA LYS A 72 27.74 11.62 -4.36
C LYS A 72 28.53 12.50 -5.31
N GLU A 73 29.57 11.96 -5.95
CA GLU A 73 30.42 12.66 -6.91
C GLU A 73 29.64 13.05 -8.16
N VAL A 74 28.78 12.15 -8.69
CA VAL A 74 27.92 12.42 -9.85
C VAL A 74 26.90 13.50 -9.49
N ILE A 75 26.24 13.41 -8.33
CA ILE A 75 25.27 14.43 -7.87
C ILE A 75 25.94 15.81 -7.75
N GLN A 76 27.16 15.87 -7.24
CA GLN A 76 27.93 17.11 -7.12
C GLN A 76 28.34 17.64 -8.50
N ALA A 77 28.74 16.76 -9.41
CA ALA A 77 29.09 17.14 -10.80
C ALA A 77 27.85 17.75 -11.51
N VAL A 78 26.68 17.16 -11.35
CA VAL A 78 25.43 17.73 -11.91
C VAL A 78 25.13 19.11 -11.33
N ARG A 79 25.26 19.30 -10.02
CA ARG A 79 25.10 20.61 -9.37
C ARG A 79 26.09 21.64 -9.85
N GLY A 80 27.25 21.22 -10.35
CA GLY A 80 28.30 22.08 -10.92
C GLY A 80 28.10 22.43 -12.38
N VAL A 81 27.10 21.90 -13.08
CA VAL A 81 26.82 22.23 -14.48
C VAL A 81 26.31 23.66 -14.57
N ALA A 82 26.94 24.48 -15.42
CA ALA A 82 26.52 25.86 -15.61
C ALA A 82 25.08 25.96 -16.11
N GLY A 83 24.25 26.78 -15.47
CA GLY A 83 22.83 26.95 -15.75
C GLY A 83 21.93 26.03 -14.89
N VAL A 84 22.48 25.11 -14.09
CA VAL A 84 21.72 24.36 -13.08
C VAL A 84 21.52 25.27 -11.86
N GLY A 85 20.26 25.51 -11.52
CA GLY A 85 19.88 26.30 -10.34
C GLY A 85 19.69 25.43 -9.11
N GLN A 86 19.09 24.25 -9.27
CA GLN A 86 18.82 23.32 -8.16
C GLN A 86 18.82 21.88 -8.66
N ALA A 87 19.37 20.96 -7.89
CA ALA A 87 19.29 19.53 -8.15
C ALA A 87 18.95 18.74 -6.89
N CYS A 88 17.88 17.94 -6.97
CA CYS A 88 17.41 17.05 -5.93
C CYS A 88 17.55 15.60 -6.41
N TYR A 89 18.11 14.74 -5.57
CA TYR A 89 18.20 13.32 -5.85
C TYR A 89 17.32 12.57 -4.86
N LEU A 90 16.43 11.76 -5.41
CA LEU A 90 15.49 10.93 -4.65
C LEU A 90 15.88 9.47 -4.80
N GLU A 91 15.96 8.78 -3.70
CA GLU A 91 16.12 7.34 -3.67
C GLU A 91 14.74 6.68 -3.60
N PRO A 92 14.51 5.58 -4.33
CA PRO A 92 13.27 4.85 -4.18
C PRO A 92 13.15 4.35 -2.75
N VAL A 93 11.96 4.48 -2.19
CA VAL A 93 11.72 4.04 -0.80
C VAL A 93 11.93 2.54 -0.67
N LEU A 94 11.52 1.80 -1.70
CA LEU A 94 11.66 0.36 -1.79
C LEU A 94 11.84 -0.02 -3.27
N PRO A 95 13.08 -0.14 -3.75
CA PRO A 95 13.34 -0.46 -5.15
C PRO A 95 12.72 -1.82 -5.51
N THR A 96 11.96 -1.85 -6.58
CA THR A 96 11.41 -3.09 -7.11
C THR A 96 12.47 -3.77 -7.97
N HIS A 97 12.79 -5.01 -7.63
CA HIS A 97 13.69 -5.84 -8.43
C HIS A 97 12.87 -6.90 -9.17
N SER A 98 13.09 -7.04 -10.46
CA SER A 98 12.46 -8.06 -11.29
C SER A 98 13.41 -8.56 -12.35
N SER A 99 13.44 -9.87 -12.57
CA SER A 99 14.24 -10.50 -13.62
C SER A 99 13.32 -11.13 -14.67
N SER A 100 13.43 -10.70 -15.91
CA SER A 100 12.67 -11.28 -17.04
C SER A 100 13.12 -12.69 -17.43
N THR A 101 14.23 -13.16 -16.88
CA THR A 101 14.81 -14.48 -17.19
C THR A 101 14.56 -15.52 -16.10
N CYS A 102 13.99 -15.13 -14.97
CA CYS A 102 13.73 -16.04 -13.86
C CYS A 102 12.43 -16.80 -14.07
N GLN A 103 12.47 -18.12 -13.82
CA GLN A 103 11.28 -18.93 -13.67
C GLN A 103 11.01 -19.07 -12.18
N VAL A 104 9.88 -18.50 -11.74
CA VAL A 104 9.44 -18.65 -10.34
C VAL A 104 9.03 -20.08 -10.03
N PRO A 105 9.20 -20.56 -8.80
CA PRO A 105 8.90 -21.97 -8.47
C PRO A 105 7.41 -22.31 -8.52
N PHE A 106 6.54 -21.33 -8.39
CA PHE A 106 5.08 -21.48 -8.47
C PHE A 106 4.46 -20.10 -8.83
N SER A 107 3.33 -20.10 -9.53
CA SER A 107 2.62 -18.88 -9.97
C SER A 107 1.20 -18.77 -9.43
N THR A 108 0.66 -19.80 -8.78
CA THR A 108 -0.69 -19.85 -8.21
C THR A 108 -0.65 -20.42 -6.79
N ALA A 109 -1.71 -20.20 -6.02
CA ALA A 109 -1.81 -20.76 -4.68
C ALA A 109 -1.88 -22.31 -4.72
N ALA A 110 -2.55 -22.88 -5.70
CA ALA A 110 -2.59 -24.34 -5.88
C ALA A 110 -1.20 -24.90 -6.16
N ALA A 111 -0.45 -24.28 -7.09
CA ALA A 111 0.92 -24.69 -7.39
C ALA A 111 1.86 -24.54 -6.18
N LEU A 112 1.68 -23.51 -5.37
CA LEU A 112 2.42 -23.34 -4.10
C LEU A 112 2.12 -24.47 -3.12
N VAL A 113 0.86 -24.85 -2.93
CA VAL A 113 0.47 -25.94 -2.02
C VAL A 113 1.05 -27.26 -2.50
N ASP A 114 1.04 -27.53 -3.81
CA ASP A 114 1.66 -28.73 -4.38
C ASP A 114 3.19 -28.71 -4.23
N TYR A 115 3.83 -27.56 -4.49
CA TYR A 115 5.26 -27.37 -4.27
C TYR A 115 5.66 -27.65 -2.81
N ALA A 116 4.85 -27.19 -1.86
CA ALA A 116 5.10 -27.37 -0.43
C ALA A 116 5.08 -28.84 0.02
N LYS A 117 4.37 -29.71 -0.67
CA LYS A 117 4.36 -31.18 -0.37
C LYS A 117 5.72 -31.80 -0.65
N GLU A 118 6.41 -31.31 -1.68
CA GLU A 118 7.74 -31.82 -2.09
C GLU A 118 8.88 -31.07 -1.40
N HIS A 119 8.65 -29.82 -0.97
CA HIS A 119 9.64 -28.94 -0.38
C HIS A 119 9.12 -28.37 0.96
N PRO A 120 9.06 -29.17 2.02
CA PRO A 120 8.52 -28.71 3.31
C PRO A 120 9.47 -27.68 3.96
N MET A 121 8.92 -26.50 4.30
CA MET A 121 9.59 -25.40 4.97
C MET A 121 8.56 -24.55 5.73
N ASP A 122 9.03 -23.57 6.50
CA ASP A 122 8.14 -22.65 7.19
C ASP A 122 7.33 -21.80 6.19
N SER A 123 6.10 -21.44 6.53
CA SER A 123 5.15 -20.77 5.62
C SER A 123 5.71 -19.51 4.96
N TRP A 124 6.54 -18.74 5.66
CA TRP A 124 7.14 -17.50 5.17
C TRP A 124 8.36 -17.72 4.24
N GLU A 125 9.01 -18.87 4.32
CA GLU A 125 10.19 -19.18 3.50
C GLU A 125 9.84 -19.36 2.02
N TYR A 126 8.61 -19.78 1.71
CA TYR A 126 8.13 -19.84 0.32
C TYR A 126 8.09 -18.45 -0.32
N ALA A 127 7.74 -17.41 0.45
CA ALA A 127 7.78 -16.04 -0.04
C ALA A 127 9.22 -15.58 -0.35
N LEU A 128 10.17 -15.93 0.51
CA LEU A 128 11.58 -15.65 0.26
C LEU A 128 12.10 -16.35 -0.99
N GLU A 129 11.68 -17.59 -1.21
CA GLU A 129 12.08 -18.36 -2.38
C GLU A 129 11.54 -17.76 -3.67
N TYR A 130 10.25 -17.42 -3.66
CA TYR A 130 9.59 -16.75 -4.79
C TYR A 130 10.26 -15.42 -5.12
N GLU A 131 10.38 -14.51 -4.15
CA GLU A 131 10.91 -13.16 -4.35
C GLU A 131 12.42 -13.16 -4.68
N ALA A 132 13.19 -14.04 -4.06
CA ALA A 132 14.61 -14.18 -4.37
C ALA A 132 14.83 -14.62 -5.82
N CYS A 133 13.99 -15.56 -6.30
CA CYS A 133 14.00 -16.00 -7.68
C CYS A 133 13.56 -14.87 -8.62
N ARG A 134 12.38 -14.27 -8.36
CA ARG A 134 11.80 -13.22 -9.20
C ARG A 134 12.74 -12.01 -9.34
N GLY A 135 13.35 -11.57 -8.25
CA GLY A 135 14.21 -10.39 -8.20
C GLY A 135 15.69 -10.67 -8.45
N GLY A 136 16.10 -11.93 -8.60
CA GLY A 136 17.52 -12.28 -8.72
C GLY A 136 18.34 -11.89 -7.48
N GLN A 137 17.71 -11.95 -6.29
CA GLN A 137 18.29 -11.51 -5.01
C GLN A 137 18.53 -12.68 -4.05
N SER A 138 19.30 -12.45 -2.99
CA SER A 138 19.38 -13.44 -1.92
C SER A 138 18.13 -13.40 -1.02
N LYS A 139 17.74 -14.56 -0.46
CA LYS A 139 16.67 -14.65 0.55
C LYS A 139 16.87 -13.67 1.71
N LYS A 140 18.14 -13.45 2.11
CA LYS A 140 18.49 -12.47 3.15
C LYS A 140 18.18 -11.02 2.74
N ALA A 141 18.42 -10.66 1.49
CA ALA A 141 18.09 -9.33 0.98
C ALA A 141 16.56 -9.11 0.95
N VAL A 142 15.79 -10.10 0.47
CA VAL A 142 14.32 -10.06 0.48
C VAL A 142 13.78 -9.92 1.91
N TYR A 143 14.31 -10.70 2.87
CA TYR A 143 13.91 -10.59 4.27
C TYR A 143 14.17 -9.19 4.82
N HIS A 144 15.36 -8.65 4.55
CA HIS A 144 15.72 -7.29 4.98
C HIS A 144 14.83 -6.20 4.35
N GLN A 145 14.44 -6.34 3.08
CA GLN A 145 13.48 -5.44 2.45
C GLN A 145 12.11 -5.48 3.17
N MET A 146 11.64 -6.67 3.57
CA MET A 146 10.40 -6.77 4.34
C MET A 146 10.52 -6.13 5.73
N GLU A 147 11.69 -6.22 6.39
CA GLU A 147 11.95 -5.48 7.63
C GLU A 147 11.85 -3.95 7.43
N GLN A 148 12.35 -3.44 6.29
CA GLN A 148 12.23 -2.03 5.94
C GLN A 148 10.77 -1.62 5.68
N ILE A 149 10.02 -2.46 4.95
CA ILE A 149 8.57 -2.27 4.72
C ILE A 149 7.83 -2.19 6.07
N LEU A 150 8.09 -3.13 6.96
CA LEU A 150 7.48 -3.12 8.30
C LEU A 150 7.85 -1.85 9.07
N SER A 151 9.10 -1.37 8.98
CA SER A 151 9.49 -0.13 9.65
C SER A 151 8.68 1.08 9.18
N VAL A 152 8.37 1.16 7.89
CA VAL A 152 7.50 2.21 7.34
C VAL A 152 6.06 2.05 7.83
N MET A 153 5.55 0.83 7.89
CA MET A 153 4.21 0.54 8.43
C MET A 153 4.09 0.92 9.90
N GLU A 154 5.10 0.54 10.71
CA GLU A 154 5.18 0.90 12.14
C GLU A 154 5.23 2.42 12.33
N GLN A 155 6.03 3.12 11.53
CA GLN A 155 6.12 4.58 11.58
C GLN A 155 4.80 5.25 11.20
N ALA A 156 4.06 4.70 10.25
CA ALA A 156 2.73 5.20 9.88
C ALA A 156 1.73 5.06 11.04
N VAL A 157 1.77 3.93 11.78
CA VAL A 157 0.97 3.75 13.00
C VAL A 157 1.35 4.79 14.05
N GLU A 158 2.63 4.94 14.37
CA GLU A 158 3.09 5.91 15.37
C GLU A 158 2.71 7.35 15.01
N THR A 159 2.86 7.72 13.73
CA THR A 159 2.46 9.05 13.24
C THR A 159 0.97 9.30 13.46
N GLY A 160 0.12 8.32 13.14
CA GLY A 160 -1.31 8.43 13.37
C GLY A 160 -1.69 8.50 14.85
N LEU A 161 -1.04 7.68 15.70
CA LEU A 161 -1.26 7.67 17.16
C LEU A 161 -0.85 8.98 17.82
N ALA A 162 0.16 9.67 17.30
CA ALA A 162 0.59 10.98 17.77
C ALA A 162 -0.40 12.11 17.43
N GLY A 163 -1.37 11.82 16.58
CA GLY A 163 -2.38 12.75 16.11
C GLY A 163 -2.02 13.43 14.79
N THR A 164 -3.01 13.65 13.96
CA THR A 164 -2.84 14.21 12.61
C THR A 164 -3.65 15.49 12.44
N LYS A 165 -3.10 16.44 11.70
CA LYS A 165 -3.76 17.72 11.36
C LYS A 165 -3.62 17.96 9.86
N TYR A 166 -4.73 18.21 9.18
CA TYR A 166 -4.76 18.62 7.78
C TYR A 166 -6.06 19.39 7.49
N GLN A 167 -6.03 20.18 6.43
CA GLN A 167 -7.19 20.95 5.98
C GLN A 167 -8.21 20.06 5.27
N ASP A 168 -9.44 20.53 5.12
CA ASP A 168 -10.53 19.87 4.38
C ASP A 168 -10.84 18.44 4.83
N ARG A 169 -10.73 18.18 6.10
CA ARG A 169 -11.10 16.90 6.72
C ARG A 169 -12.58 16.61 6.56
N ILE A 170 -12.93 15.49 5.94
CA ILE A 170 -14.30 14.96 5.96
C ILE A 170 -14.59 14.30 7.30
N LEU A 171 -13.67 13.45 7.73
CA LEU A 171 -13.74 12.74 9.01
C LEU A 171 -12.78 13.38 10.00
N GLY A 172 -13.30 13.90 11.11
CA GLY A 172 -12.49 14.39 12.23
C GLY A 172 -11.60 13.27 12.81
N GLU A 173 -10.63 13.63 13.63
CA GLU A 173 -9.73 12.68 14.28
C GLU A 173 -10.53 11.62 15.07
N GLN A 174 -10.20 10.35 14.88
CA GLN A 174 -10.87 9.21 15.49
C GLN A 174 -9.95 8.43 16.43
N VAL A 175 -8.63 8.41 16.17
CA VAL A 175 -7.67 7.57 16.89
C VAL A 175 -7.66 7.88 18.39
N SER A 176 -7.70 9.13 18.78
CA SER A 176 -7.77 9.57 20.19
C SER A 176 -9.07 9.14 20.88
N LYS A 177 -10.17 9.01 20.13
CA LYS A 177 -11.47 8.58 20.67
C LYS A 177 -11.47 7.13 21.08
N VAL A 178 -10.77 6.25 20.32
CA VAL A 178 -10.65 4.84 20.69
C VAL A 178 -9.92 4.71 22.02
N ALA A 179 -8.76 5.37 22.17
CA ALA A 179 -7.98 5.34 23.40
C ALA A 179 -8.78 5.90 24.61
N ALA A 180 -9.46 7.03 24.43
CA ALA A 180 -10.28 7.63 25.49
C ALA A 180 -11.49 6.76 25.88
N ALA A 181 -12.10 6.09 24.94
CA ALA A 181 -13.22 5.20 25.20
C ALA A 181 -12.79 3.92 25.93
N GLU A 182 -11.62 3.38 25.58
CA GLU A 182 -11.02 2.23 26.25
C GLU A 182 -10.67 2.55 27.72
N GLN A 183 -9.98 3.68 27.97
CA GLN A 183 -9.67 4.15 29.33
C GLN A 183 -10.92 4.37 30.18
N ALA A 184 -12.01 4.80 29.56
CA ALA A 184 -13.30 5.00 30.24
C ALA A 184 -14.14 3.73 30.37
N GLY A 185 -13.64 2.56 29.92
CA GLY A 185 -14.36 1.28 30.00
C GLY A 185 -15.65 1.25 29.16
N ARG A 186 -15.73 2.04 28.09
CA ARG A 186 -16.93 2.15 27.24
C ARG A 186 -16.91 1.23 26.01
N LEU A 187 -15.78 0.59 25.73
CA LEU A 187 -15.67 -0.35 24.62
C LEU A 187 -16.12 -1.75 25.06
N ILE A 188 -16.54 -2.55 24.08
CA ILE A 188 -16.69 -3.99 24.28
C ILE A 188 -15.30 -4.55 24.60
N PRO A 189 -15.14 -5.32 25.70
CA PRO A 189 -13.84 -5.82 26.13
C PRO A 189 -13.28 -6.87 25.16
N ASP A 190 -12.47 -6.43 24.24
CA ASP A 190 -11.68 -7.28 23.32
C ASP A 190 -10.36 -6.55 23.01
N PRO A 191 -9.28 -6.85 23.75
CA PRO A 191 -8.02 -6.14 23.58
C PRO A 191 -7.40 -6.34 22.19
N ILE A 192 -7.64 -7.47 21.53
CA ILE A 192 -7.09 -7.73 20.20
C ILE A 192 -7.82 -6.89 19.16
N VAL A 193 -9.16 -6.96 19.13
CA VAL A 193 -9.96 -6.20 18.16
C VAL A 193 -9.78 -4.69 18.37
N ASN A 194 -9.77 -4.22 19.61
CA ASN A 194 -9.61 -2.80 19.92
C ASN A 194 -8.24 -2.27 19.49
N GLU A 195 -7.15 -3.04 19.66
CA GLU A 195 -5.83 -2.66 19.20
C GLU A 195 -5.74 -2.66 17.67
N ILE A 196 -6.35 -3.64 16.99
CA ILE A 196 -6.46 -3.66 15.52
C ILE A 196 -7.21 -2.40 15.03
N ILE A 197 -8.35 -2.06 15.61
CA ILE A 197 -9.11 -0.85 15.27
C ILE A 197 -8.23 0.40 15.44
N ARG A 198 -7.50 0.49 16.54
CA ARG A 198 -6.62 1.62 16.84
C ARG A 198 -5.50 1.76 15.83
N CYS A 199 -4.80 0.67 15.50
CA CYS A 199 -3.72 0.68 14.53
C CYS A 199 -4.21 0.98 13.11
N ILE A 200 -5.31 0.37 12.67
CA ILE A 200 -5.92 0.67 11.36
C ILE A 200 -6.29 2.16 11.27
N THR A 201 -6.96 2.68 12.30
CA THR A 201 -7.34 4.09 12.34
C THR A 201 -6.13 5.00 12.24
N ALA A 202 -5.05 4.69 12.96
CA ALA A 202 -3.80 5.45 12.94
C ALA A 202 -3.17 5.50 11.54
N VAL A 203 -3.05 4.35 10.86
CA VAL A 203 -2.52 4.31 9.48
C VAL A 203 -3.39 5.12 8.53
N MET A 204 -4.71 4.97 8.60
CA MET A 204 -5.64 5.68 7.72
C MET A 204 -5.62 7.19 7.94
N GLU A 205 -5.43 7.65 9.18
CA GLU A 205 -5.28 9.07 9.48
C GLU A 205 -3.91 9.61 9.06
N SER A 206 -2.85 8.84 9.22
CA SER A 206 -1.52 9.15 8.70
C SER A 206 -1.57 9.36 7.19
N LYS A 207 -2.19 8.42 6.45
CA LYS A 207 -2.40 8.51 5.01
C LYS A 207 -3.18 9.77 4.63
N SER A 208 -4.31 10.04 5.31
CA SER A 208 -5.18 11.16 4.98
C SER A 208 -4.53 12.52 5.25
N SER A 209 -3.54 12.59 6.15
CA SER A 209 -2.72 13.77 6.40
C SER A 209 -1.50 13.90 5.48
N MET A 210 -1.44 13.14 4.38
CA MET A 210 -0.31 13.08 3.44
C MET A 210 0.99 12.56 4.06
N GLY A 211 0.87 11.76 5.13
CA GLY A 211 2.00 11.05 5.72
C GLY A 211 2.45 9.85 4.88
N VAL A 212 3.65 9.36 5.15
CA VAL A 212 4.19 8.18 4.48
C VAL A 212 3.51 6.92 4.99
N ILE A 213 3.00 6.11 4.08
CA ILE A 213 2.39 4.80 4.35
C ILE A 213 2.90 3.76 3.33
N VAL A 214 2.69 2.49 3.63
CA VAL A 214 2.82 1.43 2.63
C VAL A 214 1.46 1.16 2.00
N ALA A 215 1.35 1.24 0.68
CA ALA A 215 0.17 0.80 -0.05
C ALA A 215 0.14 -0.74 -0.07
N ALA A 216 -0.73 -1.35 0.75
CA ALA A 216 -0.78 -2.80 0.92
C ALA A 216 -2.24 -3.30 0.97
N PRO A 217 -2.87 -3.64 -0.20
CA PRO A 217 -2.28 -3.54 -1.55
C PRO A 217 -2.39 -2.15 -2.19
N THR A 218 -3.29 -1.25 -1.74
CA THR A 218 -3.50 0.09 -2.29
C THR A 218 -3.45 1.16 -1.22
N CYS A 219 -3.39 2.43 -1.64
CA CYS A 219 -3.52 3.56 -0.72
C CYS A 219 -4.88 3.57 0.02
N GLY A 220 -5.96 3.13 -0.65
CA GLY A 220 -7.30 3.10 -0.07
C GLY A 220 -7.51 1.99 0.97
N SER A 221 -6.74 0.92 0.89
CA SER A 221 -6.74 -0.21 1.83
C SER A 221 -5.50 -0.28 2.72
N CYS A 222 -4.67 0.76 2.73
CA CYS A 222 -3.38 0.78 3.42
C CYS A 222 -3.45 0.59 4.94
N GLY A 223 -4.61 0.73 5.54
CA GLY A 223 -4.82 0.46 6.96
C GLY A 223 -5.07 -1.01 7.27
N CYS A 224 -5.68 -1.75 6.32
CA CYS A 224 -6.18 -3.09 6.57
C CYS A 224 -5.06 -4.07 6.98
N LEU A 225 -4.11 -4.34 6.10
CA LEU A 225 -3.01 -5.28 6.39
C LEU A 225 -2.09 -4.75 7.50
N PRO A 226 -1.47 -3.56 7.39
CA PRO A 226 -0.52 -3.10 8.41
C PRO A 226 -1.14 -2.97 9.81
N GLY A 227 -2.32 -2.33 9.88
CA GLY A 227 -2.98 -2.12 11.18
C GLY A 227 -3.42 -3.42 11.84
N THR A 228 -3.77 -4.44 11.04
CA THR A 228 -4.18 -5.76 11.55
C THR A 228 -2.99 -6.53 12.12
N VAL A 229 -1.89 -6.66 11.35
CA VAL A 229 -0.72 -7.44 11.81
C VAL A 229 0.00 -6.77 12.97
N ILE A 230 0.16 -5.44 12.93
CA ILE A 230 0.78 -4.67 14.03
C ILE A 230 -0.13 -4.68 15.25
N GLY A 231 -1.44 -4.52 15.06
CA GLY A 231 -2.41 -4.56 16.15
C GLY A 231 -2.43 -5.90 16.86
N LEU A 232 -2.46 -7.03 16.13
CA LEU A 232 -2.34 -8.35 16.74
C LEU A 232 -1.03 -8.52 17.48
N ALA A 233 0.08 -8.14 16.87
CA ALA A 233 1.41 -8.28 17.47
C ALA A 233 1.53 -7.49 18.78
N ARG A 234 1.00 -6.28 18.85
CA ARG A 234 0.96 -5.46 20.07
C ARG A 234 0.09 -6.08 21.13
N ALA A 235 -1.13 -6.50 20.79
CA ALA A 235 -2.07 -7.10 21.74
C ALA A 235 -1.53 -8.39 22.38
N LEU A 236 -0.79 -9.19 21.59
CA LEU A 236 -0.22 -10.47 22.06
C LEU A 236 1.27 -10.38 22.43
N SER A 237 1.89 -9.21 22.33
CA SER A 237 3.33 -9.03 22.55
C SER A 237 4.21 -9.96 21.71
N LEU A 238 3.85 -10.15 20.43
CA LEU A 238 4.60 -11.00 19.52
C LEU A 238 5.92 -10.33 19.11
N PRO A 239 7.00 -11.12 18.86
CA PRO A 239 8.25 -10.59 18.36
C PRO A 239 8.06 -9.95 16.99
N ARG A 240 8.86 -8.91 16.70
CA ARG A 240 8.84 -8.21 15.39
C ARG A 240 9.12 -9.15 14.22
N GLU A 241 9.97 -10.14 14.41
CA GLU A 241 10.27 -11.18 13.44
C GLU A 241 9.01 -11.93 12.98
N THR A 242 8.11 -12.28 13.91
CA THR A 242 6.83 -12.92 13.59
C THR A 242 5.97 -12.06 12.66
N VAL A 243 6.00 -10.74 12.83
CA VAL A 243 5.28 -9.80 11.94
C VAL A 243 5.90 -9.78 10.54
N VAL A 244 7.25 -9.75 10.44
CA VAL A 244 7.97 -9.83 9.16
C VAL A 244 7.60 -11.12 8.41
N GLN A 245 7.59 -12.25 9.12
CA GLN A 245 7.22 -13.55 8.57
C GLN A 245 5.76 -13.56 8.06
N GLY A 246 4.83 -13.02 8.84
CA GLY A 246 3.43 -12.87 8.42
C GLY A 246 3.28 -11.97 7.18
N LEU A 247 4.00 -10.86 7.11
CA LEU A 247 3.97 -9.96 5.96
C LEU A 247 4.53 -10.60 4.68
N LEU A 248 5.55 -11.46 4.79
CA LEU A 248 6.07 -12.24 3.66
C LEU A 248 4.99 -13.14 3.08
N VAL A 249 4.23 -13.85 3.93
CA VAL A 249 3.10 -14.68 3.49
C VAL A 249 1.99 -13.83 2.87
N ALA A 250 1.67 -12.67 3.48
CA ALA A 250 0.70 -11.74 2.89
C ALA A 250 1.12 -11.29 1.49
N GLY A 251 2.42 -11.07 1.28
CA GLY A 251 2.99 -10.71 -0.02
C GLY A 251 2.69 -11.75 -1.11
N LEU A 252 2.80 -13.04 -0.80
CA LEU A 252 2.45 -14.12 -1.75
C LEU A 252 0.97 -14.07 -2.15
N VAL A 253 0.06 -13.87 -1.19
CA VAL A 253 -1.37 -13.72 -1.51
C VAL A 253 -1.57 -12.51 -2.44
N GLY A 254 -0.87 -11.41 -2.18
CA GLY A 254 -0.90 -10.22 -3.04
C GLY A 254 -0.39 -10.52 -4.46
N VAL A 255 0.65 -11.33 -4.61
CA VAL A 255 1.18 -11.74 -5.93
C VAL A 255 0.12 -12.53 -6.69
N PHE A 256 -0.46 -13.58 -6.09
CA PHE A 256 -1.49 -14.39 -6.76
C PHE A 256 -2.71 -13.56 -7.14
N PHE A 257 -3.09 -12.62 -6.28
CA PHE A 257 -4.18 -11.69 -6.58
C PHE A 257 -3.85 -10.76 -7.77
N ALA A 258 -2.61 -10.28 -7.86
CA ALA A 258 -2.18 -9.40 -8.95
C ALA A 258 -2.09 -10.13 -10.31
N GLU A 259 -1.75 -11.43 -10.31
CA GLU A 259 -1.69 -12.25 -11.53
C GLU A 259 -3.08 -12.54 -12.11
N GLU A 260 -4.08 -12.83 -11.26
CA GLU A 260 -5.42 -13.25 -11.67
C GLU A 260 -6.45 -12.11 -11.76
N ALA A 261 -6.19 -10.98 -11.07
CA ALA A 261 -7.15 -9.89 -10.92
C ALA A 261 -6.47 -8.52 -10.97
N THR A 262 -7.07 -7.54 -10.31
CA THR A 262 -6.53 -6.19 -10.13
C THR A 262 -6.79 -5.71 -8.70
N PHE A 263 -6.01 -4.76 -8.23
CA PHE A 263 -6.30 -4.04 -6.97
C PHE A 263 -7.10 -2.75 -7.19
N SER A 264 -7.42 -2.39 -8.43
CA SER A 264 -8.10 -1.14 -8.76
C SER A 264 -9.59 -1.21 -8.41
N ALA A 265 -10.00 -0.45 -7.42
CA ALA A 265 -11.40 -0.32 -7.03
C ALA A 265 -12.27 0.33 -8.12
N GLU A 266 -11.68 1.12 -9.00
CA GLU A 266 -12.30 1.71 -10.19
C GLU A 266 -12.71 0.64 -11.22
N VAL A 267 -12.02 -0.48 -11.24
CA VAL A 267 -12.29 -1.61 -12.13
C VAL A 267 -13.30 -2.57 -11.52
N ALA A 268 -13.10 -2.96 -10.26
CA ALA A 268 -13.83 -4.10 -9.68
C ALA A 268 -14.37 -3.86 -8.25
N GLY A 269 -14.49 -2.60 -7.82
CA GLY A 269 -15.02 -2.26 -6.50
C GLY A 269 -14.05 -2.48 -5.35
N CYS A 270 -14.48 -2.19 -4.13
CA CYS A 270 -13.62 -2.26 -2.95
C CYS A 270 -13.27 -3.70 -2.52
N GLN A 271 -13.92 -4.71 -3.08
CA GLN A 271 -13.60 -6.12 -2.82
C GLN A 271 -12.21 -6.52 -3.32
N VAL A 272 -11.73 -5.92 -4.44
CA VAL A 272 -10.37 -6.16 -4.94
C VAL A 272 -9.34 -5.28 -4.23
N GLU A 273 -9.76 -4.34 -3.41
CA GLU A 273 -8.93 -3.40 -2.66
C GLU A 273 -8.88 -3.77 -1.16
N CYS A 274 -9.92 -3.40 -0.38
CA CYS A 274 -10.02 -3.79 1.03
C CYS A 274 -10.23 -5.30 1.20
N GLY A 275 -10.90 -5.97 0.25
CA GLY A 275 -11.05 -7.42 0.26
C GLY A 275 -9.71 -8.11 0.09
N ALA A 276 -8.91 -7.74 -0.91
CA ALA A 276 -7.55 -8.26 -1.08
C ALA A 276 -6.70 -8.00 0.17
N GLY A 277 -6.74 -6.77 0.74
CA GLY A 277 -6.05 -6.46 1.99
C GLY A 277 -6.49 -7.34 3.17
N SER A 278 -7.78 -7.68 3.24
CA SER A 278 -8.32 -8.60 4.25
C SER A 278 -7.84 -10.04 4.06
N GLY A 279 -7.83 -10.55 2.82
CA GLY A 279 -7.28 -11.87 2.51
C GLY A 279 -5.78 -11.97 2.82
N MET A 280 -5.00 -10.96 2.42
CA MET A 280 -3.58 -10.84 2.76
C MET A 280 -3.36 -10.83 4.28
N ALA A 281 -4.16 -10.06 5.01
CA ALA A 281 -4.09 -10.01 6.47
C ALA A 281 -4.48 -11.36 7.12
N ALA A 282 -5.51 -12.04 6.61
CA ALA A 282 -5.91 -13.35 7.13
C ALA A 282 -4.79 -14.39 7.01
N ALA A 283 -4.12 -14.43 5.86
CA ALA A 283 -2.95 -15.29 5.66
C ALA A 283 -1.80 -14.92 6.61
N ALA A 284 -1.52 -13.61 6.76
CA ALA A 284 -0.49 -13.13 7.68
C ALA A 284 -0.76 -13.56 9.12
N LEU A 285 -1.99 -13.34 9.62
CA LEU A 285 -2.37 -13.73 10.99
C LEU A 285 -2.25 -15.23 11.19
N THR A 286 -2.66 -16.02 10.20
CA THR A 286 -2.55 -17.49 10.24
C THR A 286 -1.09 -17.93 10.35
N ALA A 287 -0.19 -17.34 9.55
CA ALA A 287 1.25 -17.59 9.62
C ALA A 287 1.85 -17.16 10.98
N MET A 288 1.49 -15.97 11.47
CA MET A 288 1.94 -15.44 12.78
C MET A 288 1.54 -16.35 13.95
N MET A 289 0.47 -17.12 13.79
CA MET A 289 -0.02 -18.10 14.78
C MET A 289 0.47 -19.53 14.50
N GLY A 290 1.43 -19.73 13.59
CA GLY A 290 2.06 -21.01 13.31
C GLY A 290 1.28 -21.92 12.35
N GLY A 291 0.34 -21.37 11.58
CA GLY A 291 -0.36 -22.12 10.53
C GLY A 291 0.55 -22.50 9.37
N THR A 292 0.25 -23.64 8.72
CA THR A 292 0.95 -24.08 7.50
C THR A 292 0.68 -23.13 6.33
N ILE A 293 1.47 -23.22 5.27
CA ILE A 293 1.23 -22.41 4.06
C ILE A 293 -0.16 -22.70 3.45
N GLU A 294 -0.62 -23.96 3.49
CA GLU A 294 -1.98 -24.30 3.07
C GLU A 294 -3.03 -23.59 3.92
N ASN A 295 -2.88 -23.62 5.26
CA ASN A 295 -3.77 -22.86 6.14
C ASN A 295 -3.77 -21.36 5.81
N CYS A 296 -2.63 -20.80 5.46
CA CYS A 296 -2.52 -19.37 5.10
C CYS A 296 -3.32 -19.07 3.82
N MET A 297 -3.20 -19.90 2.78
CA MET A 297 -3.97 -19.75 1.55
C MET A 297 -5.48 -19.96 1.79
N ASP A 298 -5.83 -20.91 2.64
CA ASP A 298 -7.22 -21.18 3.02
C ASP A 298 -7.84 -19.98 3.77
N ALA A 299 -7.11 -19.40 4.72
CA ALA A 299 -7.56 -18.21 5.46
C ALA A 299 -7.73 -17.00 4.54
N ALA A 300 -6.83 -16.82 3.56
CA ALA A 300 -6.96 -15.78 2.54
C ALA A 300 -8.23 -15.98 1.72
N SER A 301 -8.49 -17.20 1.28
CA SER A 301 -9.71 -17.53 0.52
C SER A 301 -10.98 -17.22 1.31
N VAL A 302 -11.09 -17.66 2.56
CA VAL A 302 -12.25 -17.38 3.43
C VAL A 302 -12.38 -15.86 3.65
N GLY A 303 -11.27 -15.16 3.89
CA GLY A 303 -11.27 -13.71 4.07
C GLY A 303 -11.82 -12.96 2.86
N LEU A 304 -11.51 -13.43 1.66
CA LEU A 304 -12.02 -12.87 0.41
C LEU A 304 -13.50 -13.24 0.19
N GLN A 305 -13.91 -14.49 0.39
CA GLN A 305 -15.30 -14.95 0.25
C GLN A 305 -16.25 -14.08 1.07
N ASN A 306 -15.87 -13.74 2.30
CA ASN A 306 -16.70 -12.97 3.23
C ASN A 306 -16.95 -11.52 2.79
N ILE A 307 -16.12 -10.95 1.90
CA ILE A 307 -16.19 -9.54 1.49
C ILE A 307 -16.68 -9.40 0.03
N THR A 308 -17.10 -10.48 -0.58
CA THR A 308 -17.61 -10.50 -1.95
C THR A 308 -18.74 -9.48 -2.15
N GLY A 309 -18.67 -8.69 -3.22
CA GLY A 309 -19.68 -7.68 -3.55
C GLY A 309 -19.47 -6.32 -2.89
N LEU A 310 -18.36 -6.08 -2.20
CA LEU A 310 -18.08 -4.81 -1.54
C LEU A 310 -17.90 -3.67 -2.55
N ALA A 311 -18.86 -2.75 -2.58
CA ALA A 311 -18.82 -1.56 -3.41
C ALA A 311 -17.72 -0.58 -2.97
N CYS A 312 -17.21 0.26 -3.87
CA CYS A 312 -16.36 1.39 -3.58
C CYS A 312 -17.13 2.70 -3.83
N ASP A 313 -17.48 3.40 -2.75
CA ASP A 313 -18.38 4.56 -2.75
C ASP A 313 -17.90 5.68 -1.79
N PRO A 314 -16.67 6.19 -1.96
CA PRO A 314 -16.10 7.19 -1.06
C PRO A 314 -16.87 8.52 -1.14
N VAL A 315 -17.03 9.18 0.01
CA VAL A 315 -17.61 10.52 0.07
C VAL A 315 -16.62 11.53 -0.49
N GLY A 316 -17.02 12.28 -1.51
CA GLY A 316 -16.20 13.31 -2.13
C GLY A 316 -14.95 12.80 -2.81
N ASN A 317 -14.96 11.56 -3.27
CA ASN A 317 -13.77 10.89 -3.81
C ASN A 317 -12.56 10.96 -2.88
N ARG A 318 -12.80 11.13 -1.57
CA ARG A 318 -11.78 11.16 -0.52
C ARG A 318 -11.78 9.83 0.21
N VAL A 319 -10.59 9.24 0.32
CA VAL A 319 -10.40 7.93 0.96
C VAL A 319 -10.35 8.08 2.49
N GLU A 320 -11.34 8.79 3.06
CA GLU A 320 -11.54 8.95 4.51
C GLU A 320 -12.76 8.15 4.96
N TRP A 321 -13.94 8.39 4.39
CA TRP A 321 -15.17 7.70 4.75
C TRP A 321 -15.95 7.27 3.48
N PRO A 322 -16.45 6.04 3.41
CA PRO A 322 -16.45 4.98 4.43
C PRO A 322 -15.16 4.14 4.49
N CYS A 323 -14.10 4.54 3.82
CA CYS A 323 -12.88 3.75 3.65
C CYS A 323 -12.25 3.33 4.98
N LEU A 324 -12.22 4.23 6.00
CA LEU A 324 -11.75 3.86 7.34
C LEU A 324 -12.53 2.66 7.90
N GLY A 325 -13.87 2.72 7.86
CA GLY A 325 -14.72 1.63 8.35
C GLY A 325 -14.52 0.33 7.57
N LYS A 326 -14.32 0.41 6.25
CA LYS A 326 -14.05 -0.77 5.40
C LYS A 326 -12.68 -1.40 5.69
N ASN A 327 -11.67 -0.61 6.01
CA ASN A 327 -10.37 -1.13 6.46
C ASN A 327 -10.50 -1.85 7.81
N ILE A 328 -11.24 -1.27 8.77
CA ILE A 328 -11.50 -1.90 10.08
C ILE A 328 -12.29 -3.20 9.90
N MET A 329 -13.32 -3.19 9.06
CA MET A 329 -14.10 -4.39 8.72
C MET A 329 -13.19 -5.46 8.11
N GLY A 330 -12.31 -5.09 7.17
CA GLY A 330 -11.36 -6.01 6.55
C GLY A 330 -10.40 -6.64 7.57
N GLY A 331 -9.86 -5.87 8.53
CA GLY A 331 -9.01 -6.40 9.59
C GLY A 331 -9.76 -7.32 10.55
N SER A 332 -11.00 -6.97 10.94
CA SER A 332 -11.83 -7.82 11.79
C SER A 332 -12.22 -9.12 11.09
N ASN A 333 -12.54 -9.06 9.80
CA ASN A 333 -12.80 -10.23 8.98
C ASN A 333 -11.55 -11.13 8.83
N ALA A 334 -10.37 -10.52 8.66
CA ALA A 334 -9.11 -11.26 8.61
C ALA A 334 -8.86 -12.06 9.90
N LEU A 335 -9.09 -11.45 11.06
CA LEU A 335 -8.98 -12.13 12.35
C LEU A 335 -9.96 -13.31 12.46
N ALA A 336 -11.22 -13.08 12.09
CA ALA A 336 -12.23 -14.14 12.11
C ALA A 336 -11.86 -15.28 11.15
N SER A 337 -11.43 -14.98 9.92
CA SER A 337 -11.05 -15.97 8.90
C SER A 337 -9.83 -16.79 9.32
N ALA A 338 -8.79 -16.16 9.89
CA ALA A 338 -7.64 -16.87 10.45
C ALA A 338 -8.07 -17.84 11.56
N ASN A 339 -8.91 -17.37 12.50
CA ASN A 339 -9.40 -18.21 13.58
C ASN A 339 -10.27 -19.40 13.08
N MET A 340 -11.10 -19.18 12.06
CA MET A 340 -11.89 -20.27 11.45
C MET A 340 -10.96 -21.37 10.92
N ILE A 341 -9.95 -21.01 10.15
CA ILE A 341 -9.03 -22.01 9.55
C ILE A 341 -8.15 -22.68 10.62
N LEU A 342 -7.61 -21.91 11.58
CA LEU A 342 -6.84 -22.47 12.69
C LEU A 342 -7.68 -23.41 13.57
N ALA A 343 -9.00 -23.20 13.62
CA ALA A 343 -9.95 -24.12 14.28
C ALA A 343 -10.33 -25.36 13.43
N GLY A 344 -9.83 -25.44 12.21
CA GLY A 344 -10.07 -26.58 11.30
C GLY A 344 -11.33 -26.46 10.46
N TYR A 345 -11.83 -25.26 10.17
CA TYR A 345 -12.93 -25.07 9.22
C TYR A 345 -12.46 -25.32 7.80
N ASP A 346 -13.37 -25.85 6.97
CA ASP A 346 -13.14 -26.00 5.54
C ASP A 346 -13.26 -24.66 4.80
N LYS A 347 -12.30 -24.38 3.90
CA LYS A 347 -12.38 -23.23 2.98
C LYS A 347 -13.44 -23.41 1.89
N VAL A 348 -13.72 -24.66 1.53
CA VAL A 348 -14.60 -25.14 0.45
C VAL A 348 -14.09 -24.70 -0.95
N ILE A 349 -13.88 -23.41 -1.17
CA ILE A 349 -13.42 -22.86 -2.46
C ILE A 349 -11.93 -22.47 -2.33
N PRO A 350 -11.03 -22.98 -3.19
CA PRO A 350 -9.62 -22.63 -3.19
C PRO A 350 -9.37 -21.13 -3.48
N LEU A 351 -8.22 -20.61 -3.06
CA LEU A 351 -7.88 -19.20 -3.18
C LEU A 351 -7.92 -18.71 -4.64
N ASP A 352 -7.33 -19.45 -5.57
CA ASP A 352 -7.26 -19.05 -6.99
C ASP A 352 -8.66 -18.89 -7.58
N GLU A 353 -9.57 -19.84 -7.31
CA GLU A 353 -10.97 -19.77 -7.78
C GLU A 353 -11.72 -18.61 -7.11
N THR A 354 -11.45 -18.34 -5.83
CA THR A 354 -12.06 -17.23 -5.09
C THR A 354 -11.62 -15.89 -5.67
N ILE A 355 -10.35 -15.72 -6.03
CA ILE A 355 -9.83 -14.50 -6.67
C ILE A 355 -10.55 -14.26 -8.00
N GLY A 356 -10.63 -15.28 -8.86
CA GLY A 356 -11.32 -15.20 -10.15
C GLY A 356 -12.80 -14.81 -9.99
N ALA A 357 -13.52 -15.45 -9.07
CA ALA A 357 -14.92 -15.17 -8.80
C ALA A 357 -15.15 -13.72 -8.30
N ILE A 358 -14.30 -13.25 -7.40
CA ILE A 358 -14.36 -11.85 -6.90
C ILE A 358 -14.13 -10.86 -8.02
N TYR A 359 -13.19 -11.13 -8.91
CA TYR A 359 -12.91 -10.26 -10.03
C TYR A 359 -14.10 -10.19 -11.00
N GLU A 360 -14.70 -11.32 -11.36
CA GLU A 360 -15.91 -11.38 -12.21
C GLU A 360 -17.08 -10.63 -11.58
N ILE A 361 -17.33 -10.84 -10.27
CA ILE A 361 -18.38 -10.11 -9.54
C ILE A 361 -18.09 -8.61 -9.54
N GLY A 362 -16.83 -8.22 -9.37
CA GLY A 362 -16.40 -6.83 -9.42
C GLY A 362 -16.70 -6.17 -10.77
N LEU A 363 -16.40 -6.86 -11.86
CA LEU A 363 -16.70 -6.40 -13.21
C LEU A 363 -18.21 -6.28 -13.47
N SER A 364 -19.04 -7.03 -12.75
CA SER A 364 -20.50 -6.97 -12.84
C SER A 364 -21.12 -5.85 -12.02
N LEU A 365 -20.38 -5.21 -11.10
CA LEU A 365 -20.88 -4.06 -10.35
C LEU A 365 -21.21 -2.90 -11.29
N PRO A 366 -22.30 -2.13 -11.03
CA PRO A 366 -22.53 -0.88 -11.72
C PRO A 366 -21.34 0.09 -11.57
N LEU A 367 -21.06 0.86 -12.62
CA LEU A 367 -19.94 1.82 -12.62
C LEU A 367 -20.01 2.80 -11.43
N GLU A 368 -21.24 3.17 -11.02
CA GLU A 368 -21.51 4.05 -9.89
C GLU A 368 -21.05 3.50 -8.54
N LEU A 369 -20.75 2.19 -8.46
CA LEU A 369 -20.25 1.51 -7.25
C LEU A 369 -18.77 1.12 -7.33
N ARG A 370 -18.07 1.64 -8.34
CA ARG A 370 -16.64 1.40 -8.57
C ARG A 370 -15.83 2.68 -8.43
N CYS A 371 -15.67 3.15 -7.19
CA CYS A 371 -14.89 4.35 -6.84
C CYS A 371 -15.37 5.63 -7.55
N THR A 372 -16.68 5.79 -7.69
CA THR A 372 -17.31 6.97 -8.25
C THR A 372 -18.29 7.60 -7.25
N PHE A 373 -19.03 8.63 -7.69
CA PHE A 373 -20.00 9.34 -6.84
C PHE A 373 -21.31 8.56 -6.56
N GLY A 374 -21.24 7.22 -6.53
CA GLY A 374 -22.38 6.35 -6.21
C GLY A 374 -22.57 6.10 -4.72
N GLY A 375 -23.45 5.17 -4.39
CA GLY A 375 -23.64 4.65 -3.03
C GLY A 375 -23.78 5.73 -1.97
N LEU A 376 -22.96 5.64 -0.91
CA LEU A 376 -22.95 6.59 0.22
C LEU A 376 -22.58 8.01 -0.20
N GLY A 377 -21.81 8.19 -1.26
CA GLY A 377 -21.47 9.51 -1.81
C GLY A 377 -22.70 10.30 -2.31
N LYS A 378 -23.79 9.62 -2.66
CA LYS A 378 -25.05 10.26 -3.11
C LYS A 378 -26.01 10.65 -1.98
N THR A 379 -25.71 10.33 -0.73
CA THR A 379 -26.59 10.65 0.39
C THR A 379 -26.71 12.17 0.62
N LYS A 380 -27.84 12.60 1.20
CA LYS A 380 -28.04 14.01 1.54
C LYS A 380 -26.90 14.55 2.40
N THR A 381 -26.50 13.79 3.41
CA THR A 381 -25.41 14.18 4.33
C THR A 381 -24.07 14.30 3.62
N ALA A 382 -23.73 13.38 2.70
CA ALA A 382 -22.51 13.48 1.89
C ALA A 382 -22.48 14.77 1.08
N ARG A 383 -23.58 15.11 0.40
CA ARG A 383 -23.68 16.37 -0.36
C ARG A 383 -23.59 17.62 0.52
N GLU A 384 -24.12 17.57 1.75
CA GLU A 384 -24.01 18.69 2.70
C GLU A 384 -22.57 18.84 3.21
N ILE A 385 -21.84 17.75 3.42
CA ILE A 385 -20.41 17.77 3.78
C ILE A 385 -19.62 18.42 2.65
N LEU A 386 -19.81 17.97 1.42
CA LEU A 386 -19.10 18.49 0.25
C LEU A 386 -19.34 19.99 0.01
N LYS A 387 -20.54 20.49 0.27
CA LYS A 387 -20.85 21.93 0.18
C LYS A 387 -20.13 22.79 1.23
N ARG A 388 -19.69 22.20 2.32
CA ARG A 388 -18.96 22.91 3.40
C ARG A 388 -17.45 22.86 3.23
N SER A 389 -16.95 21.90 2.44
CA SER A 389 -15.53 21.82 2.10
C SER A 389 -15.26 22.76 0.92
N ASP A 390 -14.26 23.63 1.04
CA ASP A 390 -13.80 24.47 -0.08
C ASP A 390 -13.08 23.65 -1.18
N ALA A 391 -13.11 22.35 -1.07
CA ALA A 391 -12.50 21.43 -2.02
C ALA A 391 -13.31 21.40 -3.34
N HIS A 392 -12.77 22.01 -4.37
CA HIS A 392 -13.21 21.81 -5.75
C HIS A 392 -12.90 20.36 -6.15
N PHE A 393 -13.95 19.54 -6.29
CA PHE A 393 -13.80 18.19 -6.83
C PHE A 393 -13.86 18.23 -8.35
N PRO A 394 -12.83 17.74 -9.07
CA PRO A 394 -12.88 17.64 -10.52
C PRO A 394 -14.07 16.76 -10.94
N GLY A 395 -15.03 17.30 -11.68
CA GLY A 395 -16.15 16.55 -12.24
C GLY A 395 -17.56 17.01 -11.86
N GLU A 396 -17.76 18.00 -10.97
CA GLU A 396 -19.08 18.55 -10.66
C GLU A 396 -19.61 19.57 -11.70
N GLU A 397 -18.76 20.12 -12.56
CA GLU A 397 -19.18 21.10 -13.59
C GLU A 397 -19.80 20.47 -14.85
N ALA A 398 -19.94 19.15 -14.92
CA ALA A 398 -20.34 18.44 -16.13
C ALA A 398 -21.63 17.61 -16.01
N ARG A 399 -22.56 17.90 -15.06
CA ARG A 399 -23.90 17.27 -15.08
C ARG A 399 -24.98 18.18 -14.54
#